data_34323436c39cd17b7516a406466b0f0c
#
_entry.id   34323436c39cd17b7516a406466b0f0c
#
_cell.length_a   1.000
_cell.length_b   1.000
_cell.length_c   1.000
_cell.angle_alpha   90.00
_cell.angle_beta   90.00
_cell.angle_gamma   90.00
#
_symmetry.space_group_name_H-M   'P 1'
#
loop_
_entity.id
_entity.type
_entity.pdbx_description
1 polymer ?
#
loop_
_entity_poly.entity_id
_entity_poly.type
_entity_poly.pdbx_seq_one_letter_code
_entity_poly.pdbx_strand_id
1 'polypeptide(L)'
;MATSLSPATPEREPAFAPKLAATLCQDMKANDVVLLNLQGVTDMTDYFVIASGTSDTHVRSIGEHLIAVLKKEGIRVHHTEGLQQGRWVLLDFVDFVVHIFHPTLRSFYQIERLWSDADVVATD
;
A
#
# COMPACT_ATOMS: atom_id res chain seq x y z
N MET A 1 29.27 -3.22 -14.82
CA MET A 1 28.75 -3.28 -14.47
C MET A 1 28.04 -3.61 -14.28
N ALA A 2 27.82 -3.45 -14.33
CA ALA A 2 27.16 -3.55 -14.08
C ALA A 2 26.48 -3.87 -13.76
N THR A 3 26.44 -3.99 -13.66
CA THR A 3 25.77 -4.10 -13.28
C THR A 3 24.97 -4.37 -13.21
N SER A 4 24.93 -4.46 -13.30
CA SER A 4 24.13 -4.52 -13.14
C SER A 4 23.37 -4.77 -13.00
N LEU A 5 23.32 -4.82 -13.03
CA LEU A 5 22.61 -4.96 -12.73
C LEU A 5 21.78 -5.20 -12.62
N SER A 6 21.68 -5.27 -12.62
CA SER A 6 20.90 -5.59 -12.31
C SER A 6 20.04 -5.56 -11.76
N PRO A 7 20.04 -6.38 -11.97
CA PRO A 7 18.76 -6.10 -11.67
C PRO A 7 18.54 -5.22 -10.62
N ALA A 8 18.26 -4.45 -10.84
CA ALA A 8 17.89 -3.38 -10.00
C ALA A 8 17.26 -3.77 -8.71
N THR A 9 16.67 -4.93 -8.64
CA THR A 9 15.93 -5.36 -7.47
C THR A 9 16.74 -5.32 -6.19
N PRO A 10 17.95 -5.85 -6.16
CA PRO A 10 18.72 -5.79 -4.92
C PRO A 10 19.12 -4.38 -4.53
N GLU A 11 19.01 -3.45 -5.44
CA GLU A 11 19.43 -2.08 -5.20
C GLU A 11 18.30 -1.17 -4.80
N ARG A 12 17.07 -1.65 -4.86
CA ARG A 12 15.94 -0.84 -4.43
C ARG A 12 15.91 -0.79 -2.91
N GLU A 13 15.73 0.40 -2.37
CA GLU A 13 15.58 0.53 -0.94
C GLU A 13 14.29 -0.13 -0.47
N PRO A 14 14.23 -0.55 0.80
CA PRO A 14 13.02 -1.24 1.30
C PRO A 14 11.73 -0.46 1.12
N ALA A 15 11.80 0.86 1.15
CA ALA A 15 10.62 1.70 1.04
C ALA A 15 10.18 1.94 -0.41
N PHE A 16 10.92 1.41 -1.40
CA PHE A 16 10.62 1.68 -2.81
C PHE A 16 9.20 1.25 -3.18
N ALA A 17 8.87 -0.01 -2.93
CA ALA A 17 7.56 -0.55 -3.32
C ALA A 17 6.42 0.07 -2.54
N PRO A 18 6.51 0.24 -1.20
CA PRO A 18 5.46 0.94 -0.48
C PRO A 18 5.26 2.38 -0.94
N LYS A 19 6.33 3.12 -1.23
CA LYS A 19 6.22 4.49 -1.74
C LYS A 19 5.55 4.51 -3.11
N LEU A 20 5.90 3.56 -3.97
CA LEU A 20 5.26 3.46 -5.28
C LEU A 20 3.77 3.18 -5.11
N ALA A 21 3.41 2.26 -4.21
CA ALA A 21 2.00 1.97 -3.95
C ALA A 21 1.25 3.22 -3.48
N ALA A 22 1.84 3.99 -2.59
CA ALA A 22 1.23 5.24 -2.11
C ALA A 22 1.04 6.23 -3.25
N THR A 23 2.05 6.37 -4.11
CA THR A 23 1.95 7.25 -5.28
C THR A 23 0.84 6.81 -6.22
N LEU A 24 0.73 5.49 -6.45
CA LEU A 24 -0.33 4.96 -7.31
C LEU A 24 -1.71 5.23 -6.73
N CYS A 25 -1.86 5.16 -5.41
CA CYS A 25 -3.10 5.54 -4.77
C CYS A 25 -3.44 7.00 -5.05
N GLN A 26 -2.45 7.88 -4.93
CA GLN A 26 -2.62 9.31 -5.19
C GLN A 26 -2.98 9.57 -6.65
N ASP A 27 -2.35 8.84 -7.57
CA ASP A 27 -2.66 8.95 -9.00
C ASP A 27 -4.10 8.56 -9.31
N MET A 28 -4.67 7.68 -8.51
CA MET A 28 -6.06 7.26 -8.64
C MET A 28 -7.01 8.13 -7.84
N LYS A 29 -6.54 9.27 -7.35
CA LYS A 29 -7.35 10.23 -6.59
C LYS A 29 -7.83 9.69 -5.25
N ALA A 30 -7.09 8.77 -4.66
CA ALA A 30 -7.41 8.31 -3.32
C ALA A 30 -7.22 9.43 -2.31
N ASN A 31 -7.99 9.38 -1.24
CA ASN A 31 -7.92 10.37 -0.16
C ASN A 31 -7.11 9.84 1.00
N ASP A 32 -6.51 10.76 1.76
CA ASP A 32 -5.86 10.46 3.04
C ASP A 32 -4.85 9.31 2.92
N VAL A 33 -3.99 9.40 1.92
CA VAL A 33 -2.96 8.39 1.70
C VAL A 33 -1.86 8.57 2.73
N VAL A 34 -1.60 7.50 3.49
CA VAL A 34 -0.60 7.51 4.55
C VAL A 34 0.31 6.30 4.37
N LEU A 35 1.60 6.51 4.51
CA LEU A 35 2.59 5.43 4.49
C LEU A 35 3.24 5.38 5.87
N LEU A 36 3.12 4.23 6.54
CA LEU A 36 3.67 4.03 7.87
C LEU A 36 4.84 3.06 7.82
N ASN A 37 5.93 3.42 8.47
CA ASN A 37 7.06 2.54 8.65
C ASN A 37 6.85 1.75 9.94
N LEU A 38 6.70 0.44 9.83
CA LEU A 38 6.45 -0.44 10.95
C LEU A 38 7.69 -1.20 11.40
N GLN A 39 8.83 -0.92 10.80
CA GLN A 39 10.07 -1.59 11.18
C GLN A 39 10.41 -1.22 12.64
N GLY A 40 10.68 -2.25 13.43
CA GLY A 40 10.93 -2.04 14.85
C GLY A 40 9.69 -1.91 15.71
N VAL A 41 8.50 -1.87 15.09
CA VAL A 41 7.22 -1.78 15.80
C VAL A 41 6.52 -3.12 15.81
N THR A 42 6.57 -3.84 14.69
CA THR A 42 5.96 -5.16 14.58
C THR A 42 6.78 -6.02 13.63
N ASP A 43 6.64 -7.34 13.78
CA ASP A 43 7.28 -8.30 12.88
C ASP A 43 6.35 -8.73 11.75
N MET A 44 5.10 -8.26 11.75
CA MET A 44 4.11 -8.71 10.78
C MET A 44 4.43 -8.25 9.36
N THR A 45 4.87 -7.02 9.22
CA THR A 45 5.23 -6.45 7.93
C THR A 45 6.06 -5.20 8.19
N ASP A 46 6.73 -4.68 7.16
CA ASP A 46 7.60 -3.52 7.32
C ASP A 46 6.89 -2.20 7.11
N TYR A 47 5.83 -2.17 6.30
CA TYR A 47 5.13 -0.93 5.97
C TYR A 47 3.64 -1.16 5.81
N PHE A 48 2.83 -0.16 6.18
CA PHE A 48 1.43 -0.07 5.78
C PHE A 48 1.27 1.12 4.84
N VAL A 49 0.49 0.90 3.78
CA VAL A 49 -0.04 1.99 2.96
C VAL A 49 -1.54 2.03 3.21
N ILE A 50 -2.05 3.16 3.63
CA ILE A 50 -3.45 3.32 3.99
C ILE A 50 -4.05 4.42 3.14
N ALA A 51 -5.17 4.14 2.51
CA ALA A 51 -5.83 5.09 1.61
C ALA A 51 -7.34 4.90 1.69
N SER A 52 -8.07 5.89 1.19
CA SER A 52 -9.53 5.83 1.12
C SER A 52 -9.97 6.11 -0.29
N GLY A 53 -11.00 5.39 -0.74
CA GLY A 53 -11.69 5.73 -1.98
C GLY A 53 -12.98 6.49 -1.65
N THR A 54 -13.67 6.96 -2.68
CA THR A 54 -14.91 7.72 -2.53
C THR A 54 -16.16 6.85 -2.65
N SER A 55 -16.00 5.63 -3.14
CA SER A 55 -17.11 4.69 -3.35
C SER A 55 -16.55 3.29 -3.42
N ASP A 56 -17.44 2.30 -3.40
CA ASP A 56 -17.05 0.90 -3.56
C ASP A 56 -16.29 0.69 -4.86
N THR A 57 -16.79 1.26 -5.94
CA THR A 57 -16.17 1.14 -7.26
C THR A 57 -14.78 1.77 -7.27
N HIS A 58 -14.65 2.93 -6.65
CA HIS A 58 -13.37 3.62 -6.58
C HIS A 58 -12.36 2.79 -5.78
N VAL A 59 -12.77 2.26 -4.63
CA VAL A 59 -11.89 1.43 -3.80
C VAL A 59 -11.41 0.22 -4.59
N ARG A 60 -12.32 -0.47 -5.29
CA ARG A 60 -11.94 -1.61 -6.13
C ARG A 60 -10.97 -1.21 -7.22
N SER A 61 -11.25 -0.10 -7.87
CA SER A 61 -10.39 0.38 -8.98
C SER A 61 -8.98 0.69 -8.50
N ILE A 62 -8.87 1.31 -7.33
CA ILE A 62 -7.56 1.58 -6.75
C ILE A 62 -6.81 0.26 -6.52
N GLY A 63 -7.48 -0.71 -5.90
CA GLY A 63 -6.85 -2.00 -5.61
C GLY A 63 -6.39 -2.72 -6.87
N GLU A 64 -7.25 -2.77 -7.87
CA GLU A 64 -6.92 -3.44 -9.12
C GLU A 64 -5.78 -2.75 -9.85
N HIS A 65 -5.77 -1.43 -9.82
CA HIS A 65 -4.71 -0.65 -10.44
C HIS A 65 -3.35 -0.95 -9.78
N LEU A 66 -3.32 -0.95 -8.45
CA LEU A 66 -2.10 -1.26 -7.73
C LEU A 66 -1.57 -2.65 -8.08
N ILE A 67 -2.47 -3.64 -8.08
CA ILE A 67 -2.06 -5.02 -8.41
C ILE A 67 -1.43 -5.06 -9.80
N ALA A 68 -2.08 -4.44 -10.78
CA ALA A 68 -1.62 -4.49 -12.16
C ALA A 68 -0.29 -3.78 -12.36
N VAL A 69 -0.17 -2.57 -11.83
CA VAL A 69 1.05 -1.76 -12.05
C VAL A 69 2.22 -2.35 -11.27
N LEU A 70 2.00 -2.75 -10.03
CA LEU A 70 3.08 -3.33 -9.23
C LEU A 70 3.57 -4.64 -9.83
N LYS A 71 2.66 -5.43 -10.41
CA LYS A 71 3.05 -6.65 -11.10
C LYS A 71 4.02 -6.36 -12.24
N LYS A 72 3.77 -5.31 -12.99
CA LYS A 72 4.67 -4.90 -14.08
C LYS A 72 6.05 -4.51 -13.57
N GLU A 73 6.12 -4.08 -12.32
CA GLU A 73 7.38 -3.73 -11.67
C GLU A 73 8.04 -4.93 -11.00
N GLY A 74 7.49 -6.12 -11.18
CA GLY A 74 8.03 -7.33 -10.56
C GLY A 74 7.57 -7.54 -9.13
N ILE A 75 6.60 -6.76 -8.67
CA ILE A 75 6.10 -6.83 -7.30
C ILE A 75 4.72 -7.45 -7.33
N ARG A 76 4.63 -8.73 -6.95
CA ARG A 76 3.39 -9.48 -7.05
C ARG A 76 2.68 -9.51 -5.72
N VAL A 77 1.35 -9.33 -5.76
CA VAL A 77 0.54 -9.46 -4.56
C VAL A 77 0.53 -10.93 -4.12
N HIS A 78 0.69 -11.13 -2.81
CA HIS A 78 0.69 -12.47 -2.23
C HIS A 78 -0.72 -12.91 -1.86
N HIS A 79 -1.53 -12.00 -1.32
CA HIS A 79 -2.88 -12.30 -0.85
C HIS A 79 -3.75 -11.04 -0.94
N THR A 80 -5.02 -11.23 -1.28
CA THR A 80 -5.97 -10.12 -1.34
C THR A 80 -7.22 -10.47 -0.57
N GLU A 81 -7.86 -9.45 0.02
CA GLU A 81 -9.16 -9.60 0.67
C GLU A 81 -10.03 -8.41 0.35
N GLY A 82 -11.33 -8.65 0.24
CA GLY A 82 -12.33 -7.61 0.11
C GLY A 82 -12.37 -6.90 -1.23
N LEU A 83 -11.63 -7.37 -2.22
CA LEU A 83 -11.52 -6.68 -3.50
C LEU A 83 -12.86 -6.54 -4.22
N GLN A 84 -13.69 -7.57 -4.16
CA GLN A 84 -14.98 -7.53 -4.86
C GLN A 84 -15.98 -6.59 -4.19
N GLN A 85 -15.99 -6.53 -2.86
CA GLN A 85 -16.93 -5.71 -2.13
C GLN A 85 -16.57 -4.22 -2.20
N GLY A 86 -15.27 -3.90 -2.24
CA GLY A 86 -14.85 -2.50 -2.33
C GLY A 86 -15.08 -1.69 -1.07
N ARG A 87 -15.17 -2.35 0.09
CA ARG A 87 -15.38 -1.65 1.35
C ARG A 87 -14.10 -1.54 2.15
N TRP A 88 -13.36 -2.62 2.25
CA TRP A 88 -12.04 -2.65 2.88
C TRP A 88 -11.22 -3.65 2.08
N VAL A 89 -10.35 -3.12 1.24
CA VAL A 89 -9.48 -3.95 0.42
C VAL A 89 -8.14 -4.06 1.11
N LEU A 90 -7.67 -5.29 1.25
CA LEU A 90 -6.35 -5.57 1.79
C LEU A 90 -5.51 -6.22 0.70
N LEU A 91 -4.36 -5.65 0.43
CA LEU A 91 -3.41 -6.20 -0.54
C LEU A 91 -2.11 -6.49 0.21
N ASP A 92 -1.83 -7.77 0.39
CA ASP A 92 -0.66 -8.23 1.14
C ASP A 92 0.46 -8.53 0.16
N PHE A 93 1.52 -7.75 0.21
CA PHE A 93 2.72 -7.93 -0.62
C PHE A 93 3.89 -8.50 0.21
N VAL A 94 3.61 -9.00 1.41
CA VAL A 94 4.56 -9.57 2.36
C VAL A 94 5.36 -8.48 3.09
N ASP A 95 6.19 -7.74 2.38
CA ASP A 95 7.02 -6.69 3.00
C ASP A 95 6.22 -5.45 3.31
N PHE A 96 5.08 -5.30 2.69
CA PHE A 96 4.16 -4.20 3.00
C PHE A 96 2.73 -4.65 2.70
N VAL A 97 1.78 -3.99 3.35
CA VAL A 97 0.35 -4.26 3.18
C VAL A 97 -0.34 -2.96 2.85
N VAL A 98 -1.22 -3.00 1.84
CA VAL A 98 -2.01 -1.85 1.45
C VAL A 98 -3.42 -2.04 1.96
N HIS A 99 -3.95 -1.03 2.65
CA HIS A 99 -5.33 -0.99 3.12
C HIS A 99 -6.06 0.14 2.40
N ILE A 100 -7.12 -0.19 1.68
CA ILE A 100 -7.92 0.80 0.98
C ILE A 100 -9.34 0.71 1.50
N PHE A 101 -9.84 1.81 2.07
CA PHE A 101 -11.12 1.82 2.77
C PHE A 101 -12.18 2.63 2.01
N HIS A 102 -13.40 2.16 2.06
CA HIS A 102 -14.54 3.02 1.84
C HIS A 102 -14.51 4.10 2.94
N PRO A 103 -14.90 5.36 2.64
CA PRO A 103 -14.73 6.45 3.61
C PRO A 103 -15.38 6.18 4.96
N THR A 104 -16.56 5.54 4.96
CA THR A 104 -17.26 5.26 6.22
C THR A 104 -16.46 4.30 7.10
N LEU A 105 -15.80 3.33 6.52
CA LEU A 105 -15.02 2.37 7.28
C LEU A 105 -13.70 2.95 7.77
N ARG A 106 -13.07 3.82 6.96
CA ARG A 106 -11.84 4.48 7.37
C ARG A 106 -12.07 5.28 8.64
N SER A 107 -13.14 6.05 8.66
CA SER A 107 -13.51 6.84 9.83
C SER A 107 -13.79 5.96 11.05
N PHE A 108 -14.42 4.83 10.82
CA PHE A 108 -14.80 3.94 11.91
C PHE A 108 -13.60 3.21 12.51
N TYR A 109 -12.74 2.65 11.67
CA TYR A 109 -11.64 1.83 12.17
C TYR A 109 -10.42 2.66 12.56
N GLN A 110 -10.14 3.74 11.87
CA GLN A 110 -8.98 4.61 12.14
C GLN A 110 -7.71 3.78 12.34
N ILE A 111 -7.46 2.89 11.39
CA ILE A 111 -6.43 1.86 11.53
C ILE A 111 -5.04 2.46 11.81
N GLU A 112 -4.79 3.66 11.33
CA GLU A 112 -3.50 4.30 11.55
C GLU A 112 -3.23 4.59 13.01
N ARG A 113 -4.28 4.64 13.83
CA ARG A 113 -4.12 4.86 15.28
C ARG A 113 -3.66 3.61 16.00
N LEU A 114 -3.88 2.45 15.40
CA LEU A 114 -3.41 1.20 16.01
C LEU A 114 -1.90 1.11 16.01
N TRP A 115 -1.24 1.94 15.21
CA TRP A 115 0.21 1.93 15.05
C TRP A 115 0.78 3.30 15.35
N SER A 116 0.34 3.91 16.47
CA SER A 116 0.75 5.26 16.82
C SER A 116 2.26 5.41 17.01
N ASP A 117 2.95 4.31 17.26
CA ASP A 117 4.41 4.31 17.42
C ASP A 117 5.14 4.28 16.07
N ALA A 118 4.42 4.08 14.97
CA ALA A 118 5.03 3.99 13.66
C ALA A 118 5.31 5.39 13.11
N ASP A 119 6.39 5.51 12.35
CA ASP A 119 6.73 6.77 11.71
C ASP A 119 5.94 6.92 10.42
N VAL A 120 5.46 8.13 10.17
CA VAL A 120 4.83 8.48 8.90
C VAL A 120 5.93 8.83 7.91
N VAL A 121 5.91 8.20 6.75
CA VAL A 121 6.92 8.38 5.72
C VAL A 121 6.38 9.33 4.66
N ALA A 122 7.21 10.27 4.23
CA ALA A 122 6.84 11.18 3.13
C ALA A 122 6.67 10.38 1.85
N THR A 123 5.63 10.68 1.09
CA THR A 123 5.27 9.90 -0.11
C THR A 123 5.53 10.63 -1.42
N ASP A 124 5.85 11.89 -1.39
CA ASP A 124 6.09 12.67 -2.61
C ASP A 124 7.57 12.99 -2.81
#